data_98a7dc8e7d4d1e9552a64eddce7afb20
#
_entry.id   98a7dc8e7d4d1e9552a64eddce7afb20
#
_cell.length_a   1.000
_cell.length_b   1.000
_cell.length_c   1.000
_cell.angle_alpha   90.00
_cell.angle_beta   90.00
_cell.angle_gamma   90.00
#
_symmetry.space_group_name_H-M   'P 1'
#
loop_
_entity.id
_entity.type
_entity.pdbx_description
1 polymer ?
#
loop_
_entity_poly.entity_id
_entity_poly.type
_entity_poly.pdbx_seq_one_letter_code
_entity_poly.pdbx_strand_id
1 'polypeptide(L)'
;MERAGAIVGNALVAVKNAAKPGVSLLELNAVAESVIRDAGAIPTFLGYGGFPASICASRNDVVVHGIPTSEEVLEEGDYISIDCGATLNGWVGDSAWSFGIGKDGALQGDELPDDPESSAGGSLRSLDKATQDVLAAGIRAMVPGARLTDVSHALEMATRDAEKKYGVQLGIVDGYGGHGIGHEMHEDPYLANEGPAGRGPRIQEGSVLAIEPMLTLGTYDTAVLDDDWTVITTDGTWSSHWEHTVAATADGPRILTPRPE
;
A
#
# COMPACT_ATOMS: atom_id res chain seq x y z
N MET A 1 -0.45 -8.59 17.19
CA MET A 1 -0.55 -8.03 15.82
C MET A 1 -1.95 -8.11 15.24
N GLU A 2 -2.69 -9.24 15.24
CA GLU A 2 -4.05 -9.34 14.65
C GLU A 2 -5.02 -8.23 15.11
N ARG A 3 -5.00 -7.87 16.40
CA ARG A 3 -5.85 -6.78 16.92
C ARG A 3 -5.42 -5.41 16.40
N ALA A 4 -4.11 -5.16 16.27
CA ALA A 4 -3.58 -3.93 15.68
C ALA A 4 -3.96 -3.87 14.19
N GLY A 5 -3.75 -4.95 13.46
CA GLY A 5 -4.13 -5.05 12.05
C GLY A 5 -5.62 -4.89 11.78
N ALA A 6 -6.48 -5.42 12.66
CA ALA A 6 -7.92 -5.20 12.54
C ALA A 6 -8.32 -3.72 12.72
N ILE A 7 -7.60 -2.98 13.58
CA ILE A 7 -7.80 -1.52 13.74
C ILE A 7 -7.39 -0.80 12.45
N VAL A 8 -6.25 -1.16 11.85
CA VAL A 8 -5.81 -0.61 10.56
C VAL A 8 -6.86 -0.88 9.48
N GLY A 9 -7.34 -2.11 9.36
CA GLY A 9 -8.38 -2.45 8.40
C GLY A 9 -9.65 -1.61 8.57
N ASN A 10 -10.09 -1.40 9.82
CA ASN A 10 -11.24 -0.54 10.15
C ASN A 10 -10.98 0.93 9.79
N ALA A 11 -9.77 1.45 10.05
CA ALA A 11 -9.39 2.81 9.70
C ALA A 11 -9.42 3.03 8.18
N LEU A 12 -8.82 2.10 7.41
CA LEU A 12 -8.83 2.15 5.95
C LEU A 12 -10.25 2.11 5.37
N VAL A 13 -11.14 1.26 5.91
CA VAL A 13 -12.55 1.22 5.50
C VAL A 13 -13.25 2.53 5.81
N ALA A 14 -13.02 3.13 6.99
CA ALA A 14 -13.62 4.40 7.36
C ALA A 14 -13.15 5.54 6.45
N VAL A 15 -11.85 5.59 6.13
CA VAL A 15 -11.27 6.58 5.20
C VAL A 15 -11.88 6.41 3.81
N LYS A 16 -11.92 5.18 3.27
CA LYS A 16 -12.53 4.92 1.97
C LYS A 16 -13.99 5.37 1.92
N ASN A 17 -14.77 5.09 2.96
CA ASN A 17 -16.19 5.49 3.05
C ASN A 17 -16.37 7.02 3.15
N ALA A 18 -15.39 7.74 3.70
CA ALA A 18 -15.39 9.20 3.76
C ALA A 18 -14.90 9.86 2.47
N ALA A 19 -14.15 9.14 1.64
CA ALA A 19 -13.50 9.64 0.44
C ALA A 19 -14.53 9.94 -0.66
N LYS A 20 -14.65 11.22 -1.03
CA LYS A 20 -15.48 11.71 -2.14
C LYS A 20 -14.99 13.09 -2.58
N PRO A 21 -15.39 13.59 -3.76
CA PRO A 21 -15.05 14.93 -4.20
C PRO A 21 -15.38 15.99 -3.14
N GLY A 22 -14.46 16.93 -2.91
CA GLY A 22 -14.60 18.02 -1.95
C GLY A 22 -14.05 17.72 -0.54
N VAL A 23 -13.65 16.49 -0.25
CA VAL A 23 -12.98 16.11 1.02
C VAL A 23 -11.49 16.35 0.88
N SER A 24 -10.87 17.03 1.85
CA SER A 24 -9.43 17.23 1.89
C SER A 24 -8.69 15.99 2.42
N LEU A 25 -7.41 15.85 2.05
CA LEU A 25 -6.59 14.75 2.55
C LEU A 25 -6.41 14.84 4.08
N LEU A 26 -6.39 16.05 4.63
CA LEU A 26 -6.33 16.26 6.09
C LEU A 26 -7.59 15.77 6.80
N GLU A 27 -8.78 15.92 6.19
CA GLU A 27 -10.03 15.35 6.75
C GLU A 27 -10.00 13.82 6.74
N LEU A 28 -9.44 13.19 5.70
CA LEU A 28 -9.24 11.74 5.67
C LEU A 28 -8.27 11.28 6.78
N ASN A 29 -7.19 12.03 7.00
CA ASN A 29 -6.27 11.78 8.11
C ASN A 29 -6.99 11.82 9.46
N ALA A 30 -7.84 12.82 9.69
CA ALA A 30 -8.60 12.94 10.94
C ALA A 30 -9.57 11.76 11.14
N VAL A 31 -10.17 11.23 10.08
CA VAL A 31 -11.02 10.03 10.12
C VAL A 31 -10.20 8.81 10.59
N ALA A 32 -9.05 8.55 9.97
CA ALA A 32 -8.19 7.42 10.35
C ALA A 32 -7.71 7.54 11.80
N GLU A 33 -7.22 8.73 12.18
CA GLU A 33 -6.73 9.00 13.54
C GLU A 33 -7.81 8.77 14.59
N SER A 34 -9.06 9.22 14.34
CA SER A 34 -10.18 8.99 15.26
C SER A 34 -10.43 7.50 15.45
N VAL A 35 -10.53 6.71 14.39
CA VAL A 35 -10.76 5.26 14.46
C VAL A 35 -9.66 4.56 15.26
N ILE A 36 -8.40 4.91 15.01
CA ILE A 36 -7.26 4.30 15.69
C ILE A 36 -7.30 4.63 17.19
N ARG A 37 -7.50 5.91 17.55
CA ARG A 37 -7.52 6.35 18.94
C ARG A 37 -8.74 5.84 19.72
N ASP A 38 -9.90 5.81 19.10
CA ASP A 38 -11.14 5.30 19.71
C ASP A 38 -11.05 3.80 20.01
N ALA A 39 -10.21 3.06 19.25
CA ALA A 39 -9.87 1.66 19.50
C ALA A 39 -8.79 1.48 20.60
N GLY A 40 -8.30 2.57 21.20
CA GLY A 40 -7.25 2.55 22.22
C GLY A 40 -5.85 2.27 21.67
N ALA A 41 -5.64 2.45 20.37
CA ALA A 41 -4.35 2.32 19.69
C ALA A 41 -3.70 3.69 19.47
N ILE A 42 -2.45 3.67 19.03
CA ILE A 42 -1.66 4.87 18.69
C ILE A 42 -1.47 4.86 17.17
N PRO A 43 -1.72 5.99 16.45
CA PRO A 43 -1.32 6.12 15.05
C PRO A 43 0.20 5.97 14.93
N THR A 44 0.66 4.94 14.23
CA THR A 44 2.09 4.58 14.22
C THR A 44 2.92 5.60 13.45
N PHE A 45 2.36 6.17 12.37
CA PHE A 45 3.09 7.09 11.50
C PHE A 45 3.29 8.47 12.12
N LEU A 46 2.36 8.92 12.96
CA LEU A 46 2.41 10.26 13.56
C LEU A 46 3.64 10.43 14.45
N GLY A 47 4.62 11.22 13.98
CA GLY A 47 5.89 11.47 14.64
C GLY A 47 6.99 10.46 14.32
N TYR A 48 6.70 9.38 13.57
CA TYR A 48 7.71 8.41 13.14
C TYR A 48 8.69 9.07 12.16
N GLY A 49 9.96 9.10 12.52
CA GLY A 49 10.99 9.81 11.74
C GLY A 49 10.70 11.31 11.52
N GLY A 50 9.72 11.89 12.23
CA GLY A 50 9.26 13.26 12.04
C GLY A 50 8.05 13.41 11.11
N PHE A 51 7.48 12.31 10.60
CA PHE A 51 6.29 12.37 9.74
C PHE A 51 5.11 13.04 10.47
N PRO A 52 4.42 14.01 9.85
CA PRO A 52 3.51 14.89 10.59
C PRO A 52 2.06 14.38 10.69
N ALA A 53 1.73 13.20 10.13
CA ALA A 53 0.36 12.73 9.98
C ALA A 53 0.16 11.29 10.45
N SER A 54 -1.11 10.88 10.60
CA SER A 54 -1.50 9.54 11.04
C SER A 54 -1.62 8.53 9.89
N ILE A 55 -1.73 9.02 8.66
CA ILE A 55 -1.73 8.24 7.41
C ILE A 55 -0.81 8.89 6.39
N CYS A 56 -0.35 8.10 5.40
CA CYS A 56 0.10 8.65 4.13
C CYS A 56 -1.11 8.67 3.17
N ALA A 57 -1.28 9.77 2.44
CA ALA A 57 -2.35 9.95 1.45
C ALA A 57 -1.70 10.34 0.12
N SER A 58 -1.48 9.34 -0.74
CA SER A 58 -0.70 9.45 -1.97
C SER A 58 -1.62 9.47 -3.16
N ARG A 59 -1.80 10.64 -3.79
CA ARG A 59 -2.76 10.88 -4.87
C ARG A 59 -2.07 10.88 -6.23
N ASN A 60 -2.63 10.16 -7.19
CA ASN A 60 -2.27 10.15 -8.62
C ASN A 60 -0.81 9.73 -8.85
N ASP A 61 0.08 10.66 -9.18
CA ASP A 61 1.51 10.46 -9.41
C ASP A 61 2.35 10.39 -8.13
N VAL A 62 1.75 10.65 -6.97
CA VAL A 62 2.38 10.40 -5.67
C VAL A 62 2.38 8.90 -5.41
N VAL A 63 3.57 8.33 -5.25
CA VAL A 63 3.79 6.89 -5.07
C VAL A 63 3.50 6.48 -3.62
N VAL A 64 4.23 7.11 -2.68
CA VAL A 64 4.13 6.85 -1.23
C VAL A 64 4.45 8.12 -0.44
N HIS A 65 4.18 8.08 0.85
CA HIS A 65 4.52 9.08 1.85
C HIS A 65 3.91 10.47 1.60
N GLY A 66 2.83 10.56 0.81
CA GLY A 66 2.11 11.83 0.64
C GLY A 66 1.62 12.37 1.98
N ILE A 67 2.01 13.62 2.33
CA ILE A 67 1.59 14.28 3.57
C ILE A 67 0.18 14.83 3.39
N PRO A 68 -0.82 14.39 4.17
CA PRO A 68 -2.18 14.94 4.08
C PRO A 68 -2.23 16.42 4.42
N THR A 69 -2.77 17.24 3.53
CA THR A 69 -2.94 18.69 3.72
C THR A 69 -4.41 19.11 3.57
N SER A 70 -4.75 20.32 4.04
CA SER A 70 -6.08 20.91 3.85
C SER A 70 -6.26 21.49 2.45
N GLU A 71 -5.17 21.81 1.78
CA GLU A 71 -5.13 22.40 0.44
C GLU A 71 -5.36 21.36 -0.65
N GLU A 72 -4.99 20.13 -0.38
CA GLU A 72 -5.25 19.00 -1.28
C GLU A 72 -6.63 18.43 -1.04
N VAL A 73 -7.53 18.68 -1.97
CA VAL A 73 -8.93 18.26 -1.95
C VAL A 73 -9.15 17.23 -3.04
N LEU A 74 -9.84 16.13 -2.73
CA LEU A 74 -10.18 15.09 -3.70
C LEU A 74 -11.13 15.63 -4.77
N GLU A 75 -10.85 15.22 -6.01
CA GLU A 75 -11.68 15.53 -7.18
C GLU A 75 -12.20 14.23 -7.82
N GLU A 76 -13.31 14.32 -8.57
CA GLU A 76 -13.80 13.21 -9.38
C GLU A 76 -12.76 12.85 -10.44
N GLY A 77 -12.39 11.57 -10.48
CA GLY A 77 -11.37 11.04 -11.37
C GLY A 77 -10.02 10.82 -10.71
N ASP A 78 -9.77 11.33 -9.50
CA ASP A 78 -8.55 11.01 -8.75
C ASP A 78 -8.43 9.51 -8.46
N TYR A 79 -7.20 9.05 -8.31
CA TYR A 79 -6.84 7.76 -7.75
C TYR A 79 -5.92 7.98 -6.54
N ILE A 80 -6.19 7.33 -5.43
CA ILE A 80 -5.46 7.59 -4.19
C ILE A 80 -5.09 6.28 -3.49
N SER A 81 -3.87 6.23 -2.96
CA SER A 81 -3.37 5.20 -2.06
C SER A 81 -3.34 5.74 -0.64
N ILE A 82 -4.06 5.10 0.26
CA ILE A 82 -4.04 5.41 1.70
C ILE A 82 -3.26 4.33 2.40
N ASP A 83 -2.21 4.73 3.09
CA ASP A 83 -1.38 3.86 3.90
C ASP A 83 -1.54 4.23 5.38
N CYS A 84 -1.70 3.23 6.25
CA CYS A 84 -2.13 3.41 7.63
C CYS A 84 -1.51 2.37 8.56
N GLY A 85 -0.82 2.83 9.59
CA GLY A 85 -0.27 2.01 10.66
C GLY A 85 -0.89 2.28 12.03
N ALA A 86 -1.10 1.23 12.83
CA ALA A 86 -1.58 1.35 14.21
C ALA A 86 -0.78 0.48 15.17
N THR A 87 -0.44 1.05 16.34
CA THR A 87 0.24 0.36 17.44
C THR A 87 -0.72 0.10 18.59
N LEU A 88 -0.95 -1.17 18.91
CA LEU A 88 -1.77 -1.59 20.05
C LEU A 88 -0.97 -2.48 20.99
N ASN A 89 -0.83 -2.05 22.26
CA ASN A 89 -0.09 -2.79 23.29
C ASN A 89 1.35 -3.17 22.86
N GLY A 90 2.02 -2.25 22.15
CA GLY A 90 3.39 -2.44 21.66
C GLY A 90 3.52 -3.35 20.43
N TRP A 91 2.43 -3.67 19.74
CA TRP A 91 2.43 -4.41 18.48
C TRP A 91 1.90 -3.55 17.35
N VAL A 92 2.59 -3.56 16.23
CA VAL A 92 2.25 -2.78 15.03
C VAL A 92 1.45 -3.64 14.05
N GLY A 93 0.54 -2.99 13.33
CA GLY A 93 -0.06 -3.46 12.09
C GLY A 93 0.03 -2.34 11.07
N ASP A 94 0.20 -2.71 9.80
CA ASP A 94 0.43 -1.82 8.66
C ASP A 94 -0.27 -2.32 7.42
N SER A 95 -0.91 -1.42 6.67
CA SER A 95 -1.57 -1.77 5.41
C SER A 95 -1.90 -0.56 4.56
N ALA A 96 -1.74 -0.70 3.24
CA ALA A 96 -2.15 0.30 2.28
C ALA A 96 -3.28 -0.19 1.37
N TRP A 97 -4.13 0.74 0.94
CA TRP A 97 -5.27 0.49 0.08
C TRP A 97 -5.47 1.60 -0.94
N SER A 98 -5.51 1.24 -2.22
CA SER A 98 -5.77 2.18 -3.32
C SER A 98 -7.20 2.10 -3.83
N PHE A 99 -7.76 3.23 -4.24
CA PHE A 99 -9.09 3.33 -4.84
C PHE A 99 -9.25 4.62 -5.66
N GLY A 100 -10.17 4.61 -6.61
CA GLY A 100 -10.53 5.81 -7.38
C GLY A 100 -11.57 6.65 -6.68
N ILE A 101 -11.72 7.90 -7.12
CA ILE A 101 -12.75 8.84 -6.65
C ILE A 101 -13.78 9.05 -7.76
N GLY A 102 -14.97 8.55 -7.53
CA GLY A 102 -16.13 8.81 -8.38
C GLY A 102 -16.96 9.97 -7.88
N LYS A 103 -18.04 10.30 -8.60
CA LYS A 103 -18.93 11.40 -8.28
C LYS A 103 -19.51 11.36 -6.85
N ASP A 104 -19.85 10.17 -6.38
CA ASP A 104 -20.58 9.99 -5.11
C ASP A 104 -19.73 9.32 -4.02
N GLY A 105 -18.48 8.93 -4.31
CA GLY A 105 -17.58 8.24 -3.38
C GLY A 105 -16.49 7.42 -4.05
N ALA A 106 -15.85 6.54 -3.27
CA ALA A 106 -14.74 5.72 -3.74
C ALA A 106 -15.19 4.64 -4.74
N LEU A 107 -14.38 4.42 -5.77
CA LEU A 107 -14.55 3.40 -6.83
C LEU A 107 -13.51 2.29 -6.67
N GLN A 108 -13.90 1.05 -6.98
CA GLN A 108 -12.98 -0.09 -6.96
C GLN A 108 -13.26 -1.09 -8.08
N GLY A 109 -12.23 -1.88 -8.41
CA GLY A 109 -12.34 -2.98 -9.34
C GLY A 109 -12.90 -2.55 -10.70
N ASP A 110 -14.05 -3.11 -11.10
CA ASP A 110 -14.67 -2.82 -12.40
C ASP A 110 -15.33 -1.42 -12.50
N GLU A 111 -15.46 -0.70 -11.38
CA GLU A 111 -15.95 0.68 -11.38
C GLU A 111 -14.89 1.69 -11.81
N LEU A 112 -13.59 1.31 -11.69
CA LEU A 112 -12.49 2.16 -12.11
C LEU A 112 -12.48 2.39 -13.63
N PRO A 113 -12.04 3.57 -14.10
CA PRO A 113 -11.88 3.84 -15.52
C PRO A 113 -10.94 2.84 -16.21
N ASP A 114 -11.33 2.37 -17.38
CA ASP A 114 -10.56 1.47 -18.23
C ASP A 114 -10.21 2.17 -19.54
N ASP A 115 -9.47 3.26 -19.46
CA ASP A 115 -9.00 4.04 -20.59
C ASP A 115 -7.47 3.95 -20.70
N PRO A 116 -6.94 3.27 -21.72
CA PRO A 116 -5.50 3.14 -21.92
C PRO A 116 -4.81 4.45 -22.36
N GLU A 117 -5.57 5.45 -22.79
CA GLU A 117 -5.06 6.76 -23.19
C GLU A 117 -5.36 7.86 -22.15
N SER A 118 -5.68 7.45 -20.91
CA SER A 118 -5.98 8.41 -19.84
C SER A 118 -4.76 9.26 -19.48
N SER A 119 -5.00 10.41 -18.84
CA SER A 119 -3.95 11.28 -18.31
C SER A 119 -3.11 10.60 -17.20
N ALA A 120 -3.57 9.49 -16.67
CA ALA A 120 -2.80 8.67 -15.71
C ALA A 120 -1.60 7.93 -16.33
N GLY A 121 -1.51 7.88 -17.65
CA GLY A 121 -0.51 7.10 -18.39
C GLY A 121 -1.00 5.72 -18.82
N GLY A 122 -2.27 5.39 -18.57
CA GLY A 122 -2.87 4.12 -18.92
C GLY A 122 -4.16 3.81 -18.16
N SER A 123 -4.64 2.58 -18.23
CA SER A 123 -5.87 2.14 -17.57
C SER A 123 -5.69 2.04 -16.05
N LEU A 124 -6.41 2.84 -15.27
CA LEU A 124 -6.42 2.76 -13.80
C LEU A 124 -6.95 1.41 -13.31
N ARG A 125 -7.97 0.86 -13.99
CA ARG A 125 -8.48 -0.48 -13.68
C ARG A 125 -7.42 -1.55 -13.82
N SER A 126 -6.60 -1.45 -14.86
CA SER A 126 -5.50 -2.39 -15.10
C SER A 126 -4.40 -2.25 -14.06
N LEU A 127 -4.02 -1.01 -13.70
CA LEU A 127 -3.04 -0.74 -12.66
C LEU A 127 -3.50 -1.31 -11.30
N ASP A 128 -4.73 -0.99 -10.88
CA ASP A 128 -5.29 -1.43 -9.60
C ASP A 128 -5.35 -2.96 -9.50
N LYS A 129 -5.90 -3.63 -10.52
CA LYS A 129 -5.98 -5.09 -10.56
C LYS A 129 -4.60 -5.75 -10.62
N ALA A 130 -3.67 -5.18 -11.36
CA ALA A 130 -2.31 -5.68 -11.44
C ALA A 130 -1.64 -5.65 -10.06
N THR A 131 -1.73 -4.51 -9.35
CA THR A 131 -1.13 -4.36 -8.03
C THR A 131 -1.74 -5.33 -7.01
N GLN A 132 -3.06 -5.57 -7.05
CA GLN A 132 -3.72 -6.58 -6.24
C GLN A 132 -3.26 -8.01 -6.57
N ASP A 133 -3.17 -8.37 -7.87
CA ASP A 133 -2.68 -9.69 -8.29
C ASP A 133 -1.23 -9.92 -7.83
N VAL A 134 -0.39 -8.87 -7.89
CA VAL A 134 1.01 -8.89 -7.45
C VAL A 134 1.08 -9.08 -5.94
N LEU A 135 0.33 -8.30 -5.15
CA LEU A 135 0.27 -8.47 -3.70
C LEU A 135 -0.16 -9.90 -3.33
N ALA A 136 -1.22 -10.40 -3.98
CA ALA A 136 -1.69 -11.76 -3.74
C ALA A 136 -0.64 -12.83 -4.07
N ALA A 137 0.22 -12.61 -5.07
CA ALA A 137 1.32 -13.52 -5.39
C ALA A 137 2.41 -13.50 -4.32
N GLY A 138 2.80 -12.31 -3.83
CA GLY A 138 3.74 -12.16 -2.72
C GLY A 138 3.23 -12.83 -1.44
N ILE A 139 1.95 -12.62 -1.10
CA ILE A 139 1.32 -13.27 0.05
C ILE A 139 1.40 -14.80 -0.07
N ARG A 140 1.05 -15.37 -1.23
CA ARG A 140 1.12 -16.83 -1.45
C ARG A 140 2.53 -17.40 -1.30
N ALA A 141 3.57 -16.61 -1.60
CA ALA A 141 4.97 -17.02 -1.46
C ALA A 141 5.49 -16.94 -0.01
N MET A 142 4.77 -16.26 0.90
CA MET A 142 5.14 -16.08 2.31
C MET A 142 4.86 -17.35 3.12
N VAL A 143 5.63 -18.41 2.87
CA VAL A 143 5.45 -19.72 3.52
C VAL A 143 6.70 -20.15 4.29
N PRO A 144 6.57 -20.88 5.42
CA PRO A 144 7.72 -21.40 6.16
C PRO A 144 8.63 -22.26 5.28
N GLY A 145 9.95 -22.03 5.39
CA GLY A 145 10.98 -22.75 4.62
C GLY A 145 11.39 -22.06 3.32
N ALA A 146 10.56 -21.22 2.72
CA ALA A 146 10.94 -20.37 1.60
C ALA A 146 12.05 -19.37 2.01
N ARG A 147 12.72 -18.81 1.03
CA ARG A 147 13.67 -17.71 1.23
C ARG A 147 12.98 -16.37 1.06
N LEU A 148 13.50 -15.34 1.72
CA LEU A 148 12.93 -13.99 1.60
C LEU A 148 12.73 -13.56 0.15
N THR A 149 13.74 -13.76 -0.70
CA THR A 149 13.66 -13.34 -2.09
C THR A 149 12.81 -14.26 -2.98
N ASP A 150 12.26 -15.36 -2.46
CA ASP A 150 11.20 -16.09 -3.16
C ASP A 150 9.92 -15.26 -3.20
N VAL A 151 9.67 -14.42 -2.17
CA VAL A 151 8.57 -13.45 -2.16
C VAL A 151 8.84 -12.34 -3.16
N SER A 152 10.04 -11.72 -3.15
CA SER A 152 10.44 -10.69 -4.12
C SER A 152 10.27 -11.17 -5.57
N HIS A 153 10.76 -12.39 -5.85
CA HIS A 153 10.64 -13.00 -7.17
C HIS A 153 9.18 -13.26 -7.59
N ALA A 154 8.35 -13.68 -6.64
CA ALA A 154 6.92 -13.87 -6.89
C ALA A 154 6.21 -12.55 -7.23
N LEU A 155 6.57 -11.44 -6.57
CA LEU A 155 6.07 -10.11 -6.87
C LEU A 155 6.48 -9.67 -8.29
N GLU A 156 7.77 -9.79 -8.62
CA GLU A 156 8.30 -9.45 -9.94
C GLU A 156 7.63 -10.27 -11.06
N MET A 157 7.57 -11.59 -10.91
CA MET A 157 6.96 -12.46 -11.93
C MET A 157 5.48 -12.18 -12.11
N ALA A 158 4.76 -11.93 -11.02
CA ALA A 158 3.35 -11.55 -11.08
C ALA A 158 3.14 -10.21 -11.79
N THR A 159 4.07 -9.24 -11.60
CA THR A 159 4.03 -7.97 -12.35
C THR A 159 4.18 -8.21 -13.85
N ARG A 160 5.16 -9.03 -14.28
CA ARG A 160 5.35 -9.36 -15.71
C ARG A 160 4.20 -10.14 -16.31
N ASP A 161 3.51 -10.95 -15.51
CA ASP A 161 2.29 -11.67 -15.94
C ASP A 161 1.07 -10.75 -15.99
N ALA A 162 0.96 -9.80 -15.06
CA ALA A 162 -0.08 -8.76 -15.06
C ALA A 162 0.05 -7.83 -16.28
N GLU A 163 1.26 -7.43 -16.67
CA GLU A 163 1.50 -6.66 -17.90
C GLU A 163 0.90 -7.35 -19.13
N LYS A 164 1.13 -8.65 -19.26
CA LYS A 164 0.57 -9.46 -20.37
C LYS A 164 -0.95 -9.61 -20.27
N LYS A 165 -1.44 -9.88 -19.05
CA LYS A 165 -2.87 -10.13 -18.78
C LYS A 165 -3.73 -8.91 -19.04
N TYR A 166 -3.24 -7.72 -18.65
CA TYR A 166 -3.98 -6.48 -18.72
C TYR A 166 -3.58 -5.57 -19.90
N GLY A 167 -2.53 -5.96 -20.64
CA GLY A 167 -2.05 -5.19 -21.80
C GLY A 167 -1.47 -3.83 -21.43
N VAL A 168 -0.79 -3.73 -20.30
CA VAL A 168 -0.24 -2.50 -19.71
C VAL A 168 1.25 -2.65 -19.44
N GLN A 169 2.01 -1.57 -19.53
CA GLN A 169 3.39 -1.53 -19.01
C GLN A 169 3.38 -1.04 -17.59
N LEU A 170 4.16 -1.68 -16.71
CA LEU A 170 4.21 -1.38 -15.31
C LEU A 170 5.65 -1.16 -14.84
N GLY A 171 5.90 -0.04 -14.16
CA GLY A 171 7.11 0.17 -13.39
C GLY A 171 6.98 -0.50 -12.01
N ILE A 172 8.01 -1.24 -11.60
CA ILE A 172 8.19 -1.68 -10.21
C ILE A 172 9.03 -0.60 -9.54
N VAL A 173 8.46 0.11 -8.58
CA VAL A 173 9.16 1.22 -7.91
C VAL A 173 10.41 0.70 -7.20
N ASP A 174 11.56 1.32 -7.48
CA ASP A 174 12.85 1.00 -6.87
C ASP A 174 13.10 1.81 -5.59
N GLY A 175 13.86 1.24 -4.66
CA GLY A 175 14.25 1.88 -3.40
C GLY A 175 13.21 1.85 -2.30
N TYR A 176 11.99 1.42 -2.59
CA TYR A 176 10.90 1.20 -1.64
C TYR A 176 10.43 -0.24 -1.69
N GLY A 177 9.91 -0.76 -0.57
CA GLY A 177 9.47 -2.14 -0.51
C GLY A 177 9.15 -2.59 0.90
N GLY A 178 8.71 -3.83 1.03
CA GLY A 178 8.28 -4.43 2.27
C GLY A 178 9.38 -4.60 3.31
N HIS A 179 8.97 -4.94 4.51
CA HIS A 179 9.87 -5.01 5.66
C HIS A 179 9.36 -5.99 6.74
N GLY A 180 10.26 -6.38 7.63
CA GLY A 180 9.86 -6.99 8.89
C GLY A 180 9.02 -6.02 9.71
N ILE A 181 8.05 -6.54 10.47
CA ILE A 181 7.18 -5.73 11.30
C ILE A 181 6.77 -6.50 12.55
N GLY A 182 6.75 -5.82 13.70
CA GLY A 182 6.44 -6.45 14.97
C GLY A 182 6.23 -5.47 16.09
N HIS A 183 7.24 -5.24 16.91
CA HIS A 183 7.23 -4.21 17.94
C HIS A 183 7.62 -2.83 17.39
N GLU A 184 8.42 -2.83 16.32
CA GLU A 184 8.75 -1.63 15.57
C GLU A 184 8.03 -1.64 14.23
N MET A 185 7.86 -0.45 13.66
CA MET A 185 7.24 -0.26 12.34
C MET A 185 8.07 -0.93 11.26
N HIS A 186 9.35 -0.62 11.20
CA HIS A 186 10.30 -1.20 10.26
C HIS A 186 11.33 -2.04 11.03
N GLU A 187 11.25 -3.35 10.84
CA GLU A 187 12.22 -4.32 11.33
C GLU A 187 12.93 -4.98 10.14
N ASP A 188 14.12 -5.55 10.39
CA ASP A 188 14.73 -6.45 9.41
C ASP A 188 13.84 -7.70 9.18
N PRO A 189 13.84 -8.27 7.97
CA PRO A 189 14.59 -7.88 6.78
C PRO A 189 13.83 -6.88 5.88
N TYR A 190 14.55 -6.11 5.07
CA TYR A 190 13.97 -5.42 3.93
C TYR A 190 13.54 -6.43 2.85
N LEU A 191 12.35 -6.26 2.29
CA LEU A 191 11.77 -7.09 1.24
C LEU A 191 11.63 -6.26 -0.06
N ALA A 192 12.54 -6.45 -1.00
CA ALA A 192 12.43 -5.83 -2.32
C ALA A 192 11.21 -6.37 -3.10
N ASN A 193 10.60 -5.54 -3.93
CA ASN A 193 9.47 -5.92 -4.80
C ASN A 193 9.90 -6.66 -6.08
N GLU A 194 11.21 -6.84 -6.30
CA GLU A 194 11.78 -7.62 -7.40
C GLU A 194 13.09 -8.29 -6.96
N GLY A 195 13.55 -9.25 -7.73
CA GLY A 195 14.87 -9.88 -7.55
C GLY A 195 14.90 -11.38 -7.76
N PRO A 196 16.10 -11.97 -7.76
CA PRO A 196 16.28 -13.40 -8.00
C PRO A 196 15.81 -14.24 -6.80
N ALA A 197 15.09 -15.33 -7.07
CA ALA A 197 14.66 -16.30 -6.06
C ALA A 197 15.83 -16.97 -5.31
N GLY A 198 15.53 -17.55 -4.17
CA GLY A 198 16.41 -18.46 -3.43
C GLY A 198 17.47 -17.81 -2.54
N ARG A 199 17.35 -16.53 -2.23
CA ARG A 199 18.32 -15.76 -1.44
C ARG A 199 17.71 -15.20 -0.15
N GLY A 200 18.57 -14.63 0.70
CA GLY A 200 18.18 -14.02 1.97
C GLY A 200 17.86 -15.05 3.07
N PRO A 201 17.37 -14.61 4.23
CA PRO A 201 17.00 -15.47 5.34
C PRO A 201 15.86 -16.42 4.95
N ARG A 202 15.76 -17.54 5.68
CA ARG A 202 14.58 -18.42 5.55
C ARG A 202 13.42 -17.83 6.33
N ILE A 203 12.27 -17.80 5.71
CA ILE A 203 11.00 -17.51 6.37
C ILE A 203 10.72 -18.64 7.34
N GLN A 204 10.48 -18.30 8.59
CA GLN A 204 10.14 -19.25 9.64
C GLN A 204 8.66 -19.14 9.98
N GLU A 205 8.10 -20.16 10.59
CA GLU A 205 6.78 -20.05 11.19
C GLU A 205 6.79 -18.94 12.26
N GLY A 206 5.82 -18.03 12.19
CA GLY A 206 5.75 -16.84 13.04
C GLY A 206 6.49 -15.61 12.48
N SER A 207 7.25 -15.71 11.38
CA SER A 207 7.77 -14.52 10.69
C SER A 207 6.62 -13.66 10.18
N VAL A 208 6.75 -12.34 10.33
CA VAL A 208 5.75 -11.38 9.86
C VAL A 208 6.43 -10.34 8.99
N LEU A 209 5.85 -10.06 7.82
CA LEU A 209 6.32 -9.03 6.89
C LEU A 209 5.16 -8.12 6.49
N ALA A 210 5.44 -6.85 6.29
CA ALA A 210 4.69 -5.99 5.40
C ALA A 210 5.05 -6.35 3.96
N ILE A 211 4.06 -6.67 3.15
CA ILE A 211 4.22 -6.98 1.71
C ILE A 211 3.47 -5.91 0.95
N GLU A 212 4.21 -5.06 0.24
CA GLU A 212 3.72 -3.77 -0.25
C GLU A 212 4.22 -3.47 -1.68
N PRO A 213 3.70 -4.11 -2.70
CA PRO A 213 4.02 -3.74 -4.07
C PRO A 213 3.53 -2.32 -4.38
N MET A 214 4.43 -1.53 -4.97
CA MET A 214 4.16 -0.22 -5.54
C MET A 214 4.41 -0.29 -7.04
N LEU A 215 3.36 -0.10 -7.84
CA LEU A 215 3.44 -0.15 -9.30
C LEU A 215 3.03 1.20 -9.90
N THR A 216 3.62 1.52 -11.06
CA THR A 216 3.32 2.73 -11.82
C THR A 216 2.88 2.39 -13.25
N LEU A 217 2.16 3.28 -13.90
CA LEU A 217 1.79 3.17 -15.32
C LEU A 217 2.90 3.64 -16.28
N GLY A 218 4.13 3.78 -15.81
CA GLY A 218 5.27 4.26 -16.60
C GLY A 218 6.60 3.91 -15.98
N THR A 219 7.38 4.95 -15.65
CA THR A 219 8.72 4.75 -15.08
C THR A 219 8.68 4.16 -13.68
N TYR A 220 9.74 3.42 -13.34
CA TYR A 220 10.04 3.03 -11.96
C TYR A 220 10.84 4.11 -11.20
N ASP A 221 11.31 5.15 -11.92
CA ASP A 221 12.10 6.23 -11.33
C ASP A 221 11.21 7.17 -10.51
N THR A 222 11.68 7.50 -9.32
CA THR A 222 10.98 8.38 -8.38
C THR A 222 11.84 9.58 -7.99
N ALA A 223 11.18 10.59 -7.44
CA ALA A 223 11.84 11.74 -6.82
C ALA A 223 11.13 12.07 -5.50
N VAL A 224 11.90 12.53 -4.51
CA VAL A 224 11.37 13.04 -3.25
C VAL A 224 11.18 14.54 -3.37
N LEU A 225 10.03 15.06 -2.92
CA LEU A 225 9.75 16.50 -2.93
C LEU A 225 10.50 17.23 -1.80
N ASP A 226 10.43 18.57 -1.83
CA ASP A 226 11.10 19.47 -0.86
C ASP A 226 10.61 19.32 0.60
N ASP A 227 9.54 18.54 0.81
CA ASP A 227 9.02 18.19 2.14
C ASP A 227 9.78 17.03 2.81
N ASP A 228 10.79 16.46 2.12
CA ASP A 228 11.62 15.33 2.53
C ASP A 228 10.86 13.99 2.67
N TRP A 229 9.57 13.91 2.28
CA TRP A 229 8.71 12.74 2.43
C TRP A 229 8.02 12.30 1.14
N THR A 230 7.29 13.21 0.51
CA THR A 230 6.43 12.87 -0.62
C THR A 230 7.26 12.36 -1.81
N VAL A 231 6.97 11.13 -2.21
CA VAL A 231 7.65 10.45 -3.33
C VAL A 231 6.73 10.46 -4.54
N ILE A 232 7.21 10.99 -5.65
CA ILE A 232 6.45 11.08 -6.92
C ILE A 232 7.12 10.29 -8.04
N THR A 233 6.36 9.92 -9.07
CA THR A 233 6.92 9.43 -10.34
C THR A 233 7.60 10.57 -11.08
N THR A 234 8.72 10.31 -11.77
CA THR A 234 9.44 11.36 -12.50
C THR A 234 8.84 11.70 -13.86
N ASP A 235 7.93 10.87 -14.37
CA ASP A 235 7.25 11.05 -15.65
C ASP A 235 5.78 11.50 -15.51
N GLY A 236 5.27 11.65 -14.27
CA GLY A 236 3.90 12.06 -13.98
C GLY A 236 2.85 10.97 -14.21
N THR A 237 3.25 9.74 -14.50
CA THR A 237 2.31 8.63 -14.56
C THR A 237 1.83 8.22 -13.16
N TRP A 238 0.63 7.68 -13.07
CA TRP A 238 0.02 7.38 -11.78
C TRP A 238 0.50 6.05 -11.22
N SER A 239 0.41 5.95 -9.90
CA SER A 239 0.88 4.80 -9.13
C SER A 239 -0.23 4.16 -8.30
N SER A 240 0.00 2.91 -7.90
CA SER A 240 -0.86 2.13 -7.00
C SER A 240 -0.02 1.46 -5.94
N HIS A 241 -0.44 1.57 -4.69
CA HIS A 241 0.17 0.95 -3.53
C HIS A 241 -0.87 0.10 -2.78
N TRP A 242 -0.66 -1.20 -2.75
CA TRP A 242 -1.45 -2.15 -1.99
C TRP A 242 -0.56 -2.89 -1.02
N GLU A 243 -1.04 -3.08 0.20
CA GLU A 243 -0.24 -3.69 1.24
C GLU A 243 -1.07 -4.50 2.22
N HIS A 244 -0.43 -5.52 2.78
CA HIS A 244 -0.87 -6.22 3.98
C HIS A 244 0.29 -6.62 4.88
N THR A 245 0.08 -6.54 6.20
CA THR A 245 0.88 -7.29 7.18
C THR A 245 0.50 -8.76 7.11
N VAL A 246 1.48 -9.64 6.87
CA VAL A 246 1.28 -11.07 6.62
C VAL A 246 2.17 -11.90 7.53
N ALA A 247 1.58 -12.87 8.23
CA ALA A 247 2.29 -13.86 9.01
C ALA A 247 2.45 -15.18 8.26
N ALA A 248 3.64 -15.77 8.29
CA ALA A 248 3.88 -17.14 7.85
C ALA A 248 3.42 -18.12 8.95
N THR A 249 2.43 -18.96 8.68
CA THR A 249 1.93 -19.96 9.63
C THR A 249 2.10 -21.38 9.10
N ALA A 250 1.96 -22.38 9.97
CA ALA A 250 2.01 -23.79 9.56
C ALA A 250 0.94 -24.13 8.49
N ASP A 251 -0.20 -23.42 8.50
CA ASP A 251 -1.32 -23.63 7.56
C ASP A 251 -1.20 -22.73 6.31
N GLY A 252 -0.08 -21.98 6.17
CA GLY A 252 0.16 -21.04 5.07
C GLY A 252 0.16 -19.58 5.53
N PRO A 253 0.23 -18.62 4.58
CA PRO A 253 0.26 -17.20 4.90
C PRO A 253 -1.08 -16.73 5.47
N ARG A 254 -1.02 -15.87 6.49
CA ARG A 254 -2.18 -15.27 7.14
C ARG A 254 -2.11 -13.76 7.11
N ILE A 255 -3.10 -13.13 6.51
CA ILE A 255 -3.25 -11.67 6.53
C ILE A 255 -3.68 -11.24 7.92
N LEU A 256 -2.92 -10.33 8.54
CA LEU A 256 -3.19 -9.78 9.87
C LEU A 256 -3.95 -8.45 9.83
N THR A 257 -4.06 -7.83 8.65
CA THR A 257 -4.76 -6.57 8.40
C THR A 257 -6.00 -6.77 7.52
N PRO A 258 -6.98 -7.60 7.95
CA PRO A 258 -8.17 -7.85 7.15
C PRO A 258 -9.01 -6.56 7.07
N ARG A 259 -9.64 -6.33 5.92
CA ARG A 259 -10.58 -5.24 5.72
C ARG A 259 -11.99 -5.79 5.89
N PRO A 260 -12.77 -5.33 6.89
CA PRO A 260 -14.16 -5.76 7.04
C PRO A 260 -15.00 -5.28 5.84
N GLU A 261 -15.99 -6.10 5.46
CA GLU A 261 -16.98 -5.78 4.41
C GLU A 261 -17.94 -4.68 4.86
#